data_dbdd4db4f7b251c60d41e3380bf6ea2d
#
_entry.id   dbdd4db4f7b251c60d41e3380bf6ea2d
#
_cell.length_a   1.000
_cell.length_b   1.000
_cell.length_c   1.000
_cell.angle_alpha   90.00
_cell.angle_beta   90.00
_cell.angle_gamma   90.00
#
_symmetry.space_group_name_H-M   'P 1'
#
loop_
_entity.id
_entity.type
_entity.pdbx_description
1 polymer ?
#
loop_
_entity_poly.entity_id
_entity_poly.type
_entity_poly.pdbx_seq_one_letter_code
_entity_poly.pdbx_strand_id
1 'polypeptide(L)'
;MTIPNFVTLSNWGMINTYGALILPWLASVFSVFTLKQSFQSVPDELYYAAITDGASDWRFLWEMMVPLSKSSIIAVLILKVIGSWNSFMWPLIVTNDRTMRTLPVGLQAFTTESGTHFELLMAASTIVILPMVIFYLIFQKHIIQGISRSGLKG
;
A
#
# COMPACT_ATOMS: atom_id res chain seq x y z
N MET A 1 2.60 -13.33 9.95
CA MET A 1 2.38 -12.19 10.90
C MET A 1 0.89 -11.86 11.16
N THR A 2 -0.05 -12.52 10.54
CA THR A 2 -1.50 -12.23 10.67
C THR A 2 -2.03 -12.48 12.09
N ILE A 3 -1.70 -13.64 12.68
CA ILE A 3 -2.21 -14.03 14.00
C ILE A 3 -1.75 -13.10 15.13
N PRO A 4 -0.45 -12.77 15.28
CA PRO A 4 -0.01 -11.83 16.32
C PRO A 4 -0.67 -10.46 16.22
N ASN A 5 -0.81 -9.91 15.01
CA ASN A 5 -1.49 -8.64 14.79
C ASN A 5 -2.96 -8.71 15.20
N PHE A 6 -3.65 -9.81 14.88
CA PHE A 6 -5.04 -10.04 15.27
C PHE A 6 -5.19 -10.06 16.80
N VAL A 7 -4.35 -10.82 17.49
CA VAL A 7 -4.36 -10.90 18.96
C VAL A 7 -4.12 -9.53 19.59
N THR A 8 -3.14 -8.78 19.10
CA THR A 8 -2.85 -7.44 19.61
C THR A 8 -4.04 -6.49 19.45
N LEU A 9 -4.64 -6.44 18.25
CA LEU A 9 -5.79 -5.56 18.00
C LEU A 9 -7.04 -6.02 18.74
N SER A 10 -7.21 -7.33 18.92
CA SER A 10 -8.30 -7.89 19.73
C SER A 10 -8.17 -7.46 21.18
N ASN A 11 -6.96 -7.54 21.77
CA ASN A 11 -6.69 -7.09 23.14
C ASN A 11 -6.90 -5.58 23.31
N TRP A 12 -6.70 -4.79 22.24
CA TRP A 12 -6.98 -3.34 22.24
C TRP A 12 -8.45 -3.01 21.96
N GLY A 13 -9.30 -3.99 21.76
CA GLY A 13 -10.73 -3.77 21.43
C GLY A 13 -10.96 -3.10 20.09
N MET A 14 -10.02 -3.21 19.16
CA MET A 14 -10.05 -2.53 17.86
C MET A 14 -10.65 -3.37 16.73
N ILE A 15 -11.03 -4.61 16.99
CA ILE A 15 -11.68 -5.47 15.97
C ILE A 15 -12.95 -4.79 15.47
N ASN A 16 -13.22 -4.96 14.17
CA ASN A 16 -14.35 -4.35 13.47
C ASN A 16 -14.29 -2.80 13.42
N THR A 17 -13.10 -2.24 13.29
CA THR A 17 -12.86 -0.80 13.12
C THR A 17 -11.96 -0.53 11.90
N TYR A 18 -12.00 0.70 11.37
CA TYR A 18 -11.04 1.15 10.35
C TYR A 18 -9.60 1.12 10.85
N GLY A 19 -9.38 1.33 12.16
CA GLY A 19 -8.07 1.20 12.78
C GLY A 19 -7.48 -0.21 12.60
N ALA A 20 -8.28 -1.25 12.78
CA ALA A 20 -7.84 -2.63 12.56
C ALA A 20 -7.45 -2.92 11.11
N LEU A 21 -8.11 -2.29 10.16
CA LEU A 21 -7.78 -2.44 8.72
C LEU A 21 -6.49 -1.71 8.34
N ILE A 22 -6.20 -0.57 8.94
CA ILE A 22 -5.14 0.36 8.49
C ILE A 22 -3.84 0.18 9.29
N LEU A 23 -3.91 0.15 10.63
CA LEU A 23 -2.73 0.24 11.51
C LEU A 23 -1.64 -0.79 11.21
N PRO A 24 -1.93 -2.09 11.02
CA PRO A 24 -0.89 -3.09 10.78
C PRO A 24 -0.13 -2.89 9.48
N TRP A 25 -0.69 -2.11 8.56
CA TRP A 25 -0.17 -1.94 7.21
C TRP A 25 0.38 -0.54 6.92
N LEU A 26 0.34 0.38 7.88
CA LEU A 26 0.91 1.73 7.74
C LEU A 26 2.39 1.69 7.38
N ALA A 27 3.15 0.87 8.10
CA ALA A 27 4.55 0.64 7.81
C ALA A 27 4.74 -0.78 7.26
N SER A 28 5.53 -0.93 6.20
CA SER A 28 5.96 -2.23 5.70
C SER A 28 7.45 -2.25 5.49
N VAL A 29 8.06 -3.40 5.78
CA VAL A 29 9.49 -3.62 5.57
C VAL A 29 9.90 -3.28 4.14
N PHE A 30 9.11 -3.70 3.15
CA PHE A 30 9.35 -3.38 1.75
C PHE A 30 9.37 -1.87 1.49
N SER A 31 8.36 -1.13 2.00
CA SER A 31 8.30 0.32 1.79
C SER A 31 9.46 1.05 2.43
N VAL A 32 9.79 0.69 3.68
CA VAL A 32 10.91 1.28 4.42
C VAL A 32 12.23 0.99 3.70
N PHE A 33 12.45 -0.25 3.28
CA PHE A 33 13.68 -0.64 2.58
C PHE A 33 13.82 0.09 1.23
N THR A 34 12.77 0.13 0.42
CA THR A 34 12.79 0.79 -0.88
C THR A 34 13.04 2.29 -0.77
N LEU A 35 12.37 2.96 0.18
CA LEU A 35 12.58 4.38 0.41
C LEU A 35 13.97 4.68 0.97
N LYS A 36 14.47 3.85 1.90
CA LYS A 36 15.84 3.96 2.40
C LYS A 36 16.86 3.87 1.27
N GLN A 37 16.73 2.88 0.39
CA GLN A 37 17.61 2.72 -0.78
C GLN A 37 17.56 3.95 -1.69
N SER A 38 16.36 4.49 -1.93
CA SER A 38 16.19 5.69 -2.75
C SER A 38 16.84 6.91 -2.10
N PHE A 39 16.71 7.08 -0.80
CA PHE A 39 17.35 8.18 -0.07
C PHE A 39 18.87 8.04 -0.04
N GLN A 40 19.39 6.84 0.13
CA GLN A 40 20.84 6.57 0.08
C GLN A 40 21.46 6.75 -1.32
N SER A 41 20.65 6.84 -2.38
CA SER A 41 21.14 7.14 -3.72
C SER A 41 21.34 8.63 -3.98
N VAL A 42 20.91 9.50 -3.07
CA VAL A 42 21.13 10.94 -3.13
C VAL A 42 22.58 11.22 -2.68
N PRO A 43 23.39 11.97 -3.47
CA PRO A 43 24.75 12.28 -3.11
C PRO A 43 24.85 13.08 -1.80
N ASP A 44 25.83 12.74 -0.96
CA ASP A 44 26.05 13.41 0.33
C ASP A 44 26.47 14.88 0.16
N GLU A 45 27.07 15.23 -0.99
CA GLU A 45 27.45 16.60 -1.32
C GLU A 45 26.26 17.57 -1.30
N LEU A 46 25.07 17.08 -1.71
CA LEU A 46 23.84 17.89 -1.66
C LEU A 46 23.42 18.20 -0.22
N TYR A 47 23.62 17.24 0.69
CA TYR A 47 23.35 17.46 2.10
C TYR A 47 24.29 18.48 2.69
N TYR A 48 25.62 18.34 2.46
CA TYR A 48 26.61 19.28 2.99
C TYR A 48 26.44 20.68 2.43
N ALA A 49 26.09 20.81 1.15
CA ALA A 49 25.78 22.11 0.55
C ALA A 49 24.56 22.76 1.22
N ALA A 50 23.48 22.01 1.42
CA ALA A 50 22.27 22.50 2.07
C ALA A 50 22.52 22.96 3.51
N ILE A 51 23.31 22.22 4.29
CA ILE A 51 23.67 22.61 5.66
C ILE A 51 24.52 23.88 5.66
N THR A 52 25.46 24.02 4.70
CA THR A 52 26.27 25.23 4.55
C THR A 52 25.41 26.45 4.22
N ASP A 53 24.34 26.27 3.46
CA ASP A 53 23.33 27.29 3.16
C ASP A 53 22.34 27.54 4.33
N GLY A 54 22.54 26.89 5.48
CA GLY A 54 21.73 27.08 6.69
C GLY A 54 20.41 26.33 6.69
N ALA A 55 20.24 25.32 5.82
CA ALA A 55 19.05 24.48 5.84
C ALA A 55 19.09 23.53 7.05
N SER A 56 17.94 23.35 7.73
CA SER A 56 17.77 22.30 8.72
C SER A 56 17.56 20.94 8.05
N ASP A 57 17.81 19.84 8.79
CA ASP A 57 17.57 18.48 8.30
C ASP A 57 16.13 18.27 7.82
N TRP A 58 15.17 18.89 8.50
CA TRP A 58 13.76 18.82 8.14
C TRP A 58 13.45 19.52 6.84
N ARG A 59 14.10 20.67 6.60
CA ARG A 59 14.01 21.42 5.35
C ARG A 59 14.65 20.65 4.20
N PHE A 60 15.85 20.08 4.42
CA PHE A 60 16.52 19.22 3.46
C PHE A 60 15.66 18.02 3.06
N LEU A 61 15.02 17.35 4.05
CA LEU A 61 14.15 16.21 3.78
C LEU A 61 13.00 16.57 2.83
N TRP A 62 12.28 17.65 3.11
CA TRP A 62 11.06 17.98 2.36
C TRP A 62 11.33 18.73 1.05
N GLU A 63 12.33 19.61 1.01
CA GLU A 63 12.62 20.43 -0.16
C GLU A 63 13.56 19.74 -1.16
N MET A 64 14.40 18.78 -0.73
CA MET A 64 15.37 18.10 -1.57
C MET A 64 15.18 16.59 -1.66
N MET A 65 15.21 15.87 -0.54
CA MET A 65 15.17 14.40 -0.53
C MET A 65 13.87 13.85 -1.11
N VAL A 66 12.72 14.35 -0.66
CA VAL A 66 11.40 13.89 -1.12
C VAL A 66 11.20 14.16 -2.62
N PRO A 67 11.47 15.35 -3.17
CA PRO A 67 11.39 15.59 -4.61
C PRO A 67 12.34 14.73 -5.44
N LEU A 68 13.58 14.55 -5.01
CA LEU A 68 14.56 13.70 -5.69
C LEU A 68 14.15 12.23 -5.71
N SER A 69 13.52 11.76 -4.64
CA SER A 69 13.03 10.37 -4.48
C SER A 69 11.58 10.18 -4.95
N LYS A 70 10.98 11.19 -5.58
CA LYS A 70 9.56 11.19 -5.97
C LYS A 70 9.14 9.93 -6.75
N SER A 71 9.96 9.46 -7.69
CA SER A 71 9.65 8.28 -8.49
C SER A 71 9.52 7.02 -7.64
N SER A 72 10.43 6.83 -6.68
CA SER A 72 10.41 5.69 -5.75
C SER A 72 9.23 5.78 -4.78
N ILE A 73 8.92 6.97 -4.29
CA ILE A 73 7.76 7.21 -3.42
C ILE A 73 6.46 6.86 -4.15
N ILE A 74 6.30 7.35 -5.39
CA ILE A 74 5.11 7.05 -6.20
C ILE A 74 5.00 5.55 -6.47
N ALA A 75 6.10 4.88 -6.83
CA ALA A 75 6.10 3.43 -7.06
C ALA A 75 5.66 2.65 -5.81
N VAL A 76 6.20 2.98 -4.64
CA VAL A 76 5.82 2.37 -3.36
C VAL A 76 4.34 2.61 -3.06
N LEU A 77 3.84 3.83 -3.26
CA LEU A 77 2.43 4.16 -3.04
C LEU A 77 1.51 3.34 -3.95
N ILE A 78 1.84 3.23 -5.25
CA ILE A 78 1.05 2.46 -6.20
C ILE A 78 0.99 0.99 -5.79
N LEU A 79 2.13 0.38 -5.46
CA LEU A 79 2.19 -1.02 -5.03
C LEU A 79 1.39 -1.24 -3.73
N LYS A 80 1.41 -0.27 -2.82
CA LYS A 80 0.60 -0.29 -1.60
C LYS A 80 -0.90 -0.24 -1.89
N VAL A 81 -1.33 0.64 -2.78
CA VAL A 81 -2.75 0.73 -3.18
C VAL A 81 -3.22 -0.58 -3.80
N ILE A 82 -2.44 -1.15 -4.73
CA ILE A 82 -2.76 -2.43 -5.38
C ILE A 82 -2.85 -3.56 -4.34
N GLY A 83 -1.87 -3.66 -3.45
CA GLY A 83 -1.84 -4.70 -2.42
C GLY A 83 -2.98 -4.56 -1.41
N SER A 84 -3.31 -3.34 -1.01
CA SER A 84 -4.41 -3.06 -0.08
C SER A 84 -5.78 -3.36 -0.70
N TRP A 85 -5.98 -2.97 -1.97
CA TRP A 85 -7.23 -3.26 -2.69
C TRP A 85 -7.51 -4.75 -2.82
N ASN A 86 -6.47 -5.54 -3.15
CA ASN A 86 -6.59 -6.99 -3.31
C ASN A 86 -6.56 -7.76 -1.99
N SER A 87 -6.46 -7.07 -0.85
CA SER A 87 -6.40 -7.72 0.45
C SER A 87 -7.74 -8.40 0.79
N PHE A 88 -7.69 -9.71 1.05
CA PHE A 88 -8.86 -10.51 1.39
C PHE A 88 -8.77 -11.06 2.82
N MET A 89 -7.71 -11.80 3.12
CA MET A 89 -7.60 -12.56 4.37
C MET A 89 -7.66 -11.68 5.62
N TRP A 90 -6.94 -10.55 5.60
CA TRP A 90 -6.89 -9.65 6.75
C TRP A 90 -8.25 -8.98 7.02
N PRO A 91 -8.89 -8.30 6.06
CA PRO A 91 -10.22 -7.77 6.26
C PRO A 91 -11.25 -8.83 6.67
N LEU A 92 -11.15 -10.05 6.12
CA LEU A 92 -12.06 -11.14 6.46
C LEU A 92 -12.05 -11.48 7.95
N ILE A 93 -10.88 -11.51 8.59
CA ILE A 93 -10.75 -11.89 10.00
C ILE A 93 -10.96 -10.74 10.99
N VAL A 94 -10.80 -9.47 10.55
CA VAL A 94 -10.93 -8.31 11.45
C VAL A 94 -12.23 -7.55 11.29
N THR A 95 -13.08 -7.87 10.30
CA THR A 95 -14.38 -7.20 10.10
C THR A 95 -15.54 -8.18 10.28
N ASN A 96 -16.46 -7.83 11.17
CA ASN A 96 -17.65 -8.63 11.45
C ASN A 96 -18.88 -8.08 10.73
N ASP A 97 -19.04 -6.75 10.69
CA ASP A 97 -20.20 -6.12 10.09
C ASP A 97 -20.08 -6.03 8.57
N ARG A 98 -21.21 -6.18 7.87
CA ARG A 98 -21.29 -6.06 6.41
C ARG A 98 -20.81 -4.69 5.91
N THR A 99 -21.04 -3.62 6.67
CA THR A 99 -20.67 -2.24 6.34
C THR A 99 -19.17 -1.98 6.43
N MET A 100 -18.44 -2.84 7.17
CA MET A 100 -16.98 -2.74 7.35
C MET A 100 -16.21 -3.64 6.40
N ARG A 101 -16.89 -4.56 5.69
CA ARG A 101 -16.22 -5.49 4.77
C ARG A 101 -15.70 -4.77 3.53
N THR A 102 -14.49 -5.14 3.12
CA THR A 102 -13.93 -4.69 1.83
C THR A 102 -14.61 -5.38 0.67
N LEU A 103 -14.50 -4.81 -0.54
CA LEU A 103 -15.13 -5.38 -1.74
C LEU A 103 -14.72 -6.84 -2.01
N PRO A 104 -13.42 -7.24 -1.92
CA PRO A 104 -13.04 -8.64 -2.06
C PRO A 104 -13.69 -9.57 -1.04
N VAL A 105 -13.86 -9.14 0.20
CA VAL A 105 -14.57 -9.92 1.25
C VAL A 105 -16.07 -9.98 0.93
N GLY A 106 -16.63 -8.91 0.39
CA GLY A 106 -18.04 -8.86 -0.01
C GLY A 106 -18.41 -9.88 -1.09
N LEU A 107 -17.46 -10.26 -1.96
CA LEU A 107 -17.68 -11.29 -2.98
C LEU A 107 -18.04 -12.66 -2.38
N GLN A 108 -17.61 -12.93 -1.14
CA GLN A 108 -17.96 -14.18 -0.45
C GLN A 108 -19.47 -14.33 -0.21
N ALA A 109 -20.22 -13.21 -0.20
CA ALA A 109 -21.68 -13.27 -0.03
C ALA A 109 -22.42 -13.98 -1.18
N PHE A 110 -21.78 -14.13 -2.34
CA PHE A 110 -22.33 -14.87 -3.49
C PHE A 110 -22.05 -16.37 -3.43
N THR A 111 -21.31 -16.83 -2.42
CA THR A 111 -21.07 -18.24 -2.12
C THR A 111 -21.87 -18.59 -0.87
N THR A 112 -22.87 -19.46 -0.99
CA THR A 112 -23.76 -19.89 0.07
C THR A 112 -23.59 -21.39 0.33
N GLU A 113 -24.14 -21.91 1.43
CA GLU A 113 -24.16 -23.34 1.73
C GLU A 113 -24.93 -24.15 0.67
N SER A 114 -25.89 -23.51 0.00
CA SER A 114 -26.69 -24.12 -1.08
C SER A 114 -25.99 -24.10 -2.45
N GLY A 115 -24.82 -23.49 -2.55
CA GLY A 115 -24.04 -23.36 -3.79
C GLY A 115 -23.54 -21.94 -4.05
N THR A 116 -22.82 -21.79 -5.15
CA THR A 116 -22.28 -20.50 -5.60
C THR A 116 -23.15 -19.96 -6.73
N HIS A 117 -23.60 -18.72 -6.59
CA HIS A 117 -24.27 -17.99 -7.66
C HIS A 117 -23.23 -17.41 -8.63
N PHE A 118 -22.74 -18.26 -9.55
CA PHE A 118 -21.62 -17.93 -10.45
C PHE A 118 -21.86 -16.69 -11.30
N GLU A 119 -23.09 -16.50 -11.80
CA GLU A 119 -23.45 -15.35 -12.65
C GLU A 119 -23.27 -14.04 -11.87
N LEU A 120 -23.78 -13.98 -10.64
CA LEU A 120 -23.68 -12.81 -9.77
C LEU A 120 -22.25 -12.60 -9.29
N LEU A 121 -21.54 -13.69 -8.96
CA LEU A 121 -20.14 -13.63 -8.55
C LEU A 121 -19.26 -13.06 -9.68
N MET A 122 -19.45 -13.51 -10.92
CA MET A 122 -18.70 -13.01 -12.07
C MET A 122 -19.00 -11.53 -12.36
N ALA A 123 -20.25 -11.13 -12.30
CA ALA A 123 -20.66 -9.74 -12.48
C ALA A 123 -20.05 -8.84 -11.39
N ALA A 124 -20.17 -9.24 -10.11
CA ALA A 124 -19.61 -8.49 -9.00
C ALA A 124 -18.08 -8.45 -9.06
N SER A 125 -17.40 -9.54 -9.42
CA SER A 125 -15.95 -9.59 -9.58
C SER A 125 -15.48 -8.62 -10.66
N THR A 126 -16.19 -8.52 -11.77
CA THR A 126 -15.89 -7.56 -12.84
C THR A 126 -15.95 -6.12 -12.31
N ILE A 127 -16.99 -5.77 -11.54
CA ILE A 127 -17.13 -4.44 -10.93
C ILE A 127 -15.98 -4.16 -9.96
N VAL A 128 -15.56 -5.15 -9.16
CA VAL A 128 -14.46 -5.01 -8.18
C VAL A 128 -13.11 -4.84 -8.86
N ILE A 129 -12.87 -5.50 -9.99
CA ILE A 129 -11.60 -5.43 -10.72
C ILE A 129 -11.48 -4.14 -11.54
N LEU A 130 -12.59 -3.61 -12.05
CA LEU A 130 -12.60 -2.49 -12.98
C LEU A 130 -11.87 -1.23 -12.46
N PRO A 131 -12.05 -0.76 -11.22
CA PRO A 131 -11.31 0.38 -10.67
C PRO A 131 -9.81 0.15 -10.66
N MET A 132 -9.35 -1.09 -10.41
CA MET A 132 -7.92 -1.41 -10.39
C MET A 132 -7.31 -1.44 -11.77
N VAL A 133 -8.04 -1.92 -12.77
CA VAL A 133 -7.60 -1.84 -14.18
C VAL A 133 -7.45 -0.38 -14.60
N ILE A 134 -8.43 0.47 -14.29
CA ILE A 134 -8.36 1.91 -14.58
C ILE A 134 -7.17 2.54 -13.86
N PHE A 135 -7.01 2.26 -12.57
CA PHE A 135 -5.89 2.76 -11.78
C PHE A 135 -4.54 2.34 -12.39
N TYR A 136 -4.39 1.06 -12.77
CA TYR A 136 -3.19 0.55 -13.41
C TYR A 136 -2.90 1.29 -14.73
N LEU A 137 -3.89 1.45 -15.60
CA LEU A 137 -3.72 2.12 -16.89
C LEU A 137 -3.26 3.58 -16.73
N ILE A 138 -3.75 4.29 -15.69
CA ILE A 138 -3.33 5.66 -15.40
C ILE A 138 -1.88 5.70 -14.91
N PHE A 139 -1.50 4.78 -14.03
CA PHE A 139 -0.23 4.86 -13.30
C PHE A 139 0.87 3.94 -13.85
N GLN A 140 0.63 3.12 -14.90
CA GLN A 140 1.59 2.15 -15.44
C GLN A 140 2.97 2.75 -15.77
N LYS A 141 3.02 3.98 -16.29
CA LYS A 141 4.28 4.68 -16.60
C LYS A 141 5.14 4.91 -15.35
N HIS A 142 4.52 5.25 -14.24
CA HIS A 142 5.22 5.49 -12.97
C HIS A 142 5.74 4.20 -12.34
N ILE A 143 5.02 3.08 -12.53
CA ILE A 143 5.44 1.76 -12.06
C ILE A 143 6.73 1.35 -12.78
N ILE A 144 6.75 1.46 -14.10
CA ILE A 144 7.91 1.09 -14.93
C ILE A 144 9.12 1.97 -14.58
N GLN A 145 8.95 3.27 -14.45
CA GLN A 145 10.03 4.19 -14.12
C GLN A 145 10.61 3.99 -12.71
N GLY A 146 9.76 3.62 -11.74
CA GLY A 146 10.20 3.37 -10.36
C GLY A 146 11.01 2.09 -10.21
N ILE A 147 10.66 1.04 -10.96
CA ILE A 147 11.35 -0.26 -10.90
C ILE A 147 12.65 -0.25 -11.70
N SER A 148 12.67 0.43 -12.85
CA SER A 148 13.85 0.42 -13.75
C SER A 148 15.06 1.17 -13.16
N ARG A 149 14.86 2.15 -12.27
CA ARG A 149 15.95 2.86 -11.59
C ARG A 149 16.64 2.03 -10.49
N SER A 150 15.96 1.04 -9.92
CA SER A 150 16.56 0.14 -8.94
C SER A 150 17.29 -1.05 -9.56
N GLY A 151 17.06 -1.32 -10.86
CA GLY A 151 17.64 -2.47 -11.58
C GLY A 151 18.89 -2.19 -12.42
N LEU A 152 19.30 -0.93 -12.59
CA LEU A 152 20.41 -0.53 -13.48
C LEU A 152 21.73 -0.22 -12.74
N LYS A 153 22.00 -0.86 -11.61
CA LYS A 153 23.33 -0.93 -11.01
C LYS A 153 23.80 -2.38 -11.02
N GLY A 154 24.12 -2.90 -12.19
CA GLY A 154 24.92 -4.07 -12.47
C GLY A 154 25.98 -3.68 -13.47
#